data_39cb0c681b1e979f96610c4e36c991aa
#
_entry.id   39cb0c681b1e979f96610c4e36c991aa
#
_cell.length_a   1.000
_cell.length_b   1.000
_cell.length_c   1.000
_cell.angle_alpha   90.00
_cell.angle_beta   90.00
_cell.angle_gamma   90.00
#
_symmetry.space_group_name_H-M   'P 1'
#
loop_
_entity.id
_entity.type
_entity.pdbx_description
1 polymer ?
#
loop_
_entity_poly.entity_id
_entity_poly.type
_entity_poly.pdbx_seq_one_letter_code
_entity_poly.pdbx_strand_id
1 'polypeptide(L)'
;KDMIVFAKICGDYLTPDEKISFKKIFEPITDGCDIEHTMNCWRDTTIENVNKEVGIYGQPLKEVMVCPYVFYSFFIHSDGIASACFLDWNKKLVIGDAKNESLKSLWEEKLFQHLRCSMLNKERKNHPICYNCHQLVAGMPIDLDMHTKEIKERIKCLA
;
A
#
# COMPACT_ATOMS: atom_id res chain seq x y z
N LYS A 1 -8.17 9.77 -23.89
CA LYS A 1 -6.91 9.05 -23.67
C LYS A 1 -7.19 7.79 -22.86
N ASP A 2 -6.91 6.64 -23.45
CA ASP A 2 -7.33 5.35 -22.86
C ASP A 2 -6.29 4.75 -21.91
N MET A 3 -5.11 5.36 -21.82
CA MET A 3 -4.01 4.90 -20.98
C MET A 3 -3.28 6.08 -20.34
N ILE A 4 -2.94 5.93 -19.06
CA ILE A 4 -2.07 6.85 -18.32
C ILE A 4 -0.70 6.18 -18.19
N VAL A 5 0.36 6.89 -18.56
CA VAL A 5 1.75 6.43 -18.47
C VAL A 5 2.48 7.22 -17.39
N PHE A 6 3.05 6.51 -16.44
CA PHE A 6 3.78 7.09 -15.34
C PHE A 6 5.21 6.57 -15.27
N ALA A 7 6.21 7.46 -15.29
CA ALA A 7 7.61 7.10 -15.17
C ALA A 7 8.10 7.30 -13.73
N LYS A 8 8.81 6.31 -13.19
CA LYS A 8 9.37 6.35 -11.84
C LYS A 8 10.80 5.84 -11.81
N ILE A 9 11.63 6.41 -10.94
CA ILE A 9 12.98 5.94 -10.68
C ILE A 9 13.32 6.06 -9.20
N CYS A 10 14.12 5.13 -8.68
CA CYS A 10 14.73 5.27 -7.35
C CYS A 10 15.83 6.34 -7.41
N GLY A 11 15.69 7.37 -6.60
CA GLY A 11 16.60 8.52 -6.59
C GLY A 11 17.70 8.46 -5.55
N ASP A 12 17.72 7.44 -4.68
CA ASP A 12 18.67 7.38 -3.56
C ASP A 12 20.13 7.20 -4.03
N TYR A 13 20.30 6.65 -5.23
CA TYR A 13 21.63 6.39 -5.82
C TYR A 13 21.95 7.30 -6.99
N LEU A 14 21.08 8.27 -7.30
CA LEU A 14 21.25 9.19 -8.42
C LEU A 14 21.91 10.51 -7.96
N THR A 15 22.83 10.98 -8.76
CA THR A 15 23.37 12.33 -8.64
C THR A 15 22.30 13.39 -8.98
N PRO A 16 22.48 14.66 -8.56
CA PRO A 16 21.56 15.72 -8.95
C PRO A 16 21.37 15.87 -10.46
N ASP A 17 22.45 15.71 -11.25
CA ASP A 17 22.41 15.82 -12.71
C ASP A 17 21.63 14.67 -13.35
N GLU A 18 21.74 13.45 -12.82
CA GLU A 18 20.95 12.30 -13.27
C GLU A 18 19.47 12.47 -12.98
N LYS A 19 19.12 13.03 -11.80
CA LYS A 19 17.73 13.37 -11.45
C LYS A 19 17.14 14.40 -12.42
N ILE A 20 17.91 15.45 -12.75
CA ILE A 20 17.50 16.46 -13.73
C ILE A 20 17.34 15.83 -15.13
N SER A 21 18.29 14.99 -15.53
CA SER A 21 18.25 14.30 -16.83
C SER A 21 17.05 13.38 -16.94
N PHE A 22 16.74 12.61 -15.88
CA PHE A 22 15.55 11.75 -15.85
C PHE A 22 14.27 12.56 -16.09
N LYS A 23 14.07 13.64 -15.35
CA LYS A 23 12.89 14.50 -15.52
C LYS A 23 12.82 15.10 -16.91
N LYS A 24 13.92 15.64 -17.43
CA LYS A 24 14.01 16.22 -18.78
C LYS A 24 13.61 15.24 -19.88
N ILE A 25 13.93 13.95 -19.73
CA ILE A 25 13.60 12.90 -20.70
C ILE A 25 12.13 12.47 -20.58
N PHE A 26 11.63 12.24 -19.36
CA PHE A 26 10.35 11.56 -19.17
C PHE A 26 9.16 12.50 -18.96
N GLU A 27 9.32 13.67 -18.35
CA GLU A 27 8.22 14.62 -18.16
C GLU A 27 7.49 15.00 -19.48
N PRO A 28 8.19 15.20 -20.61
CA PRO A 28 7.50 15.58 -21.85
C PRO A 28 6.71 14.45 -22.53
N ILE A 29 6.96 13.20 -22.18
CA ILE A 29 6.42 12.02 -22.88
C ILE A 29 5.53 11.13 -21.99
N THR A 30 5.35 11.47 -20.73
CA THR A 30 4.53 10.73 -19.77
C THR A 30 3.46 11.63 -19.12
N ASP A 31 2.45 11.03 -18.50
CA ASP A 31 1.41 11.75 -17.76
C ASP A 31 1.85 12.16 -16.36
N GLY A 32 2.89 11.54 -15.85
CA GLY A 32 3.52 11.86 -14.57
C GLY A 32 4.91 11.25 -14.47
N CYS A 33 5.75 11.87 -13.66
CA CYS A 33 7.15 11.50 -13.54
C CYS A 33 7.64 11.78 -12.12
N ASP A 34 8.03 10.72 -11.38
CA ASP A 34 8.50 10.86 -10.00
C ASP A 34 9.86 10.22 -9.75
N ILE A 35 10.59 10.81 -8.82
CA ILE A 35 11.83 10.30 -8.25
C ILE A 35 11.53 9.89 -6.82
N GLU A 36 11.56 8.58 -6.56
CA GLU A 36 11.14 7.98 -5.29
C GLU A 36 12.35 7.64 -4.41
N HIS A 37 12.15 7.71 -3.10
CA HIS A 37 13.07 7.12 -2.13
C HIS A 37 12.76 5.64 -1.91
N THR A 38 13.78 4.86 -1.63
CA THR A 38 13.61 3.45 -1.27
C THR A 38 12.94 3.32 0.08
N MET A 39 11.89 2.52 0.15
CA MET A 39 11.21 2.20 1.39
C MET A 39 11.40 0.74 1.78
N ASN A 40 11.52 0.45 3.07
CA ASN A 40 11.50 -0.91 3.58
C ASN A 40 10.04 -1.37 3.82
N CYS A 41 9.34 -1.67 2.73
CA CYS A 41 7.94 -2.09 2.78
C CYS A 41 7.76 -3.57 3.13
N TRP A 42 8.75 -4.38 2.83
CA TRP A 42 8.66 -5.83 2.99
C TRP A 42 9.22 -6.26 4.33
N ARG A 43 8.43 -6.99 5.05
CA ARG A 43 8.66 -7.35 6.43
C ARG A 43 9.83 -8.31 6.65
N ASP A 44 9.96 -9.26 5.73
CA ASP A 44 10.93 -10.36 5.82
C ASP A 44 12.21 -10.05 5.01
N THR A 45 12.36 -8.83 4.52
CA THR A 45 13.55 -8.34 3.82
C THR A 45 14.00 -7.02 4.44
N THR A 46 15.29 -6.89 4.67
CA THR A 46 15.91 -5.63 5.06
C THR A 46 16.65 -5.09 3.85
N ILE A 47 16.22 -3.95 3.33
CA ILE A 47 16.97 -3.23 2.32
C ILE A 47 17.98 -2.36 3.06
N GLU A 48 19.27 -2.54 2.76
CA GLU A 48 20.32 -1.68 3.29
C GLU A 48 20.18 -0.26 2.72
N ASN A 49 20.56 0.74 3.52
CA ASN A 49 20.55 2.16 3.11
C ASN A 49 19.17 2.73 2.75
N VAL A 50 18.09 2.21 3.32
CA VAL A 50 16.77 2.82 3.22
C VAL A 50 16.76 4.18 3.89
N ASN A 51 16.23 5.19 3.22
CA ASN A 51 15.98 6.49 3.83
C ASN A 51 14.95 6.32 4.97
N LYS A 52 15.31 6.79 6.16
CA LYS A 52 14.47 6.72 7.37
C LYS A 52 13.97 8.09 7.84
N GLU A 53 14.34 9.14 7.14
CA GLU A 53 14.08 10.52 7.55
C GLU A 53 12.87 11.12 6.83
N VAL A 54 12.63 10.67 5.61
CA VAL A 54 11.53 11.17 4.78
C VAL A 54 10.75 10.02 4.13
N GLY A 55 9.55 10.31 3.67
CA GLY A 55 8.73 9.37 2.90
C GLY A 55 9.18 9.21 1.46
N ILE A 56 8.44 8.39 0.71
CA ILE A 56 8.79 7.96 -0.66
C ILE A 56 9.04 9.12 -1.63
N TYR A 57 8.38 10.25 -1.45
CA TYR A 57 8.54 11.46 -2.28
C TYR A 57 9.24 12.61 -1.54
N GLY A 58 9.98 12.32 -0.48
CA GLY A 58 10.66 13.33 0.33
C GLY A 58 9.75 14.08 1.33
N GLN A 59 8.51 13.67 1.47
CA GLN A 59 7.57 14.26 2.43
C GLN A 59 7.91 13.84 3.87
N PRO A 60 7.50 14.64 4.90
CA PRO A 60 7.64 14.25 6.30
C PRO A 60 6.95 12.91 6.58
N LEU A 61 7.56 12.09 7.43
CA LEU A 61 6.96 10.85 7.88
C LEU A 61 5.71 11.13 8.72
N LYS A 62 4.63 10.41 8.43
CA LYS A 62 3.38 10.47 9.19
C LYS A 62 2.78 9.08 9.30
N GLU A 63 2.71 8.54 10.51
CA GLU A 63 2.04 7.26 10.74
C GLU A 63 0.52 7.43 10.68
N VAL A 64 -0.16 6.56 9.92
CA VAL A 64 -1.62 6.37 9.97
C VAL A 64 -1.94 5.01 10.57
N MET A 65 -3.01 4.94 11.35
CA MET A 65 -3.42 3.71 12.03
C MET A 65 -4.34 2.85 11.17
N VAL A 66 -5.22 3.48 10.39
CA VAL A 66 -6.16 2.79 9.51
C VAL A 66 -5.52 2.57 8.15
N CYS A 67 -5.32 1.31 7.77
CA CYS A 67 -4.84 0.97 6.43
C CYS A 67 -5.93 1.29 5.39
N PRO A 68 -5.73 2.24 4.46
CA PRO A 68 -6.74 2.57 3.46
C PRO A 68 -6.86 1.50 2.38
N TYR A 69 -5.80 0.76 2.10
CA TYR A 69 -5.72 -0.19 0.98
C TYR A 69 -6.77 -1.30 1.07
N VAL A 70 -7.12 -1.77 2.27
CA VAL A 70 -8.12 -2.83 2.47
C VAL A 70 -9.55 -2.42 2.10
N PHE A 71 -9.80 -1.11 1.88
CA PHE A 71 -11.12 -0.57 1.54
C PHE A 71 -11.34 -0.37 0.04
N TYR A 72 -10.30 -0.49 -0.78
CA TYR A 72 -10.44 -0.31 -2.23
C TYR A 72 -9.65 -1.30 -3.08
N SER A 73 -8.84 -2.17 -2.47
CA SER A 73 -8.05 -3.15 -3.23
C SER A 73 -7.85 -4.46 -2.48
N PHE A 74 -7.54 -5.48 -3.22
CA PHE A 74 -6.89 -6.71 -2.81
C PHE A 74 -5.97 -7.18 -3.95
N PHE A 75 -5.12 -8.15 -3.71
CA PHE A 75 -4.12 -8.59 -4.65
C PHE A 75 -4.33 -10.05 -5.06
N ILE A 76 -4.17 -10.35 -6.34
CA ILE A 76 -4.18 -11.72 -6.86
C ILE A 76 -2.78 -12.05 -7.33
N HIS A 77 -2.19 -13.08 -6.74
CA HIS A 77 -0.88 -13.59 -7.10
C HIS A 77 -0.94 -14.38 -8.42
N SER A 78 0.21 -14.61 -9.05
CA SER A 78 0.30 -15.31 -10.33
C SER A 78 -0.23 -16.75 -10.29
N ASP A 79 -0.30 -17.37 -9.13
CA ASP A 79 -0.88 -18.69 -8.90
C ASP A 79 -2.38 -18.67 -8.59
N GLY A 80 -3.04 -17.50 -8.63
CA GLY A 80 -4.46 -17.32 -8.39
C GLY A 80 -4.84 -17.07 -6.93
N ILE A 81 -3.93 -17.23 -5.98
CA ILE A 81 -4.21 -16.95 -4.58
C ILE A 81 -4.45 -15.45 -4.39
N ALA A 82 -5.54 -15.09 -3.71
CA ALA A 82 -5.89 -13.72 -3.39
C ALA A 82 -5.47 -13.37 -1.95
N SER A 83 -4.79 -12.24 -1.80
CA SER A 83 -4.35 -11.68 -0.52
C SER A 83 -4.94 -10.31 -0.26
N ALA A 84 -5.22 -9.98 1.00
CA ALA A 84 -5.73 -8.68 1.43
C ALA A 84 -4.75 -7.52 1.21
N CYS A 85 -3.47 -7.80 0.98
CA CYS A 85 -2.41 -6.80 0.88
C CYS A 85 -1.44 -7.12 -0.26
N PHE A 86 -1.10 -6.11 -1.08
CA PHE A 86 -0.13 -6.23 -2.17
C PHE A 86 1.32 -6.42 -1.69
N LEU A 87 1.61 -6.12 -0.41
CA LEU A 87 2.91 -6.36 0.21
C LEU A 87 3.02 -7.74 0.88
N ASP A 88 1.94 -8.53 0.84
CA ASP A 88 1.91 -9.86 1.45
C ASP A 88 2.47 -10.94 0.52
N TRP A 89 3.75 -10.84 0.22
CA TRP A 89 4.45 -11.78 -0.66
C TRP A 89 4.47 -13.23 -0.13
N ASN A 90 4.42 -13.37 1.19
CA ASN A 90 4.42 -14.66 1.87
C ASN A 90 3.02 -15.25 2.06
N LYS A 91 1.98 -14.61 1.49
CA LYS A 91 0.59 -15.08 1.50
C LYS A 91 0.09 -15.42 2.91
N LYS A 92 0.32 -14.52 3.86
CA LYS A 92 -0.15 -14.66 5.25
C LYS A 92 -1.53 -14.05 5.49
N LEU A 93 -2.02 -13.22 4.54
CA LEU A 93 -3.33 -12.57 4.55
C LEU A 93 -4.21 -13.08 3.40
N VAL A 94 -4.20 -14.39 3.18
CA VAL A 94 -5.00 -15.02 2.14
C VAL A 94 -6.48 -14.83 2.41
N ILE A 95 -7.23 -14.42 1.39
CA ILE A 95 -8.69 -14.22 1.41
C ILE A 95 -9.42 -15.20 0.49
N GLY A 96 -8.72 -16.00 -0.28
CA GLY A 96 -9.29 -17.07 -1.12
C GLY A 96 -8.47 -17.35 -2.38
N ASP A 97 -9.11 -18.03 -3.34
CA ASP A 97 -8.51 -18.46 -4.60
C ASP A 97 -9.36 -17.98 -5.80
N ALA A 98 -8.84 -17.04 -6.56
CA ALA A 98 -9.50 -16.45 -7.73
C ALA A 98 -9.71 -17.44 -8.90
N LYS A 99 -9.14 -18.64 -8.85
CA LYS A 99 -9.43 -19.70 -9.82
C LYS A 99 -10.78 -20.36 -9.56
N ASN A 100 -11.22 -20.35 -8.31
CA ASN A 100 -12.40 -21.08 -7.84
C ASN A 100 -13.51 -20.16 -7.33
N GLU A 101 -13.20 -18.88 -7.10
CA GLU A 101 -14.09 -17.90 -6.49
C GLU A 101 -14.23 -16.65 -7.34
N SER A 102 -15.42 -16.02 -7.28
CA SER A 102 -15.61 -14.72 -7.92
C SER A 102 -14.90 -13.60 -7.15
N LEU A 103 -14.53 -12.50 -7.86
CA LEU A 103 -13.94 -11.34 -7.22
C LEU A 103 -14.86 -10.73 -6.14
N LYS A 104 -16.17 -10.83 -6.34
CA LYS A 104 -17.15 -10.38 -5.35
C LYS A 104 -17.10 -11.24 -4.09
N SER A 105 -17.03 -12.57 -4.21
CA SER A 105 -16.90 -13.49 -3.07
C SER A 105 -15.64 -13.19 -2.27
N LEU A 106 -14.50 -13.05 -2.95
CA LEU A 106 -13.23 -12.69 -2.33
C LEU A 106 -13.29 -11.33 -1.60
N TRP A 107 -13.97 -10.35 -2.20
CA TRP A 107 -14.16 -9.03 -1.59
C TRP A 107 -15.01 -9.08 -0.32
N GLU A 108 -16.00 -9.95 -0.29
CA GLU A 108 -16.97 -10.14 0.80
C GLU A 108 -16.53 -11.24 1.79
N GLU A 109 -15.32 -11.80 1.63
CA GLU A 109 -14.80 -12.86 2.48
C GLU A 109 -14.73 -12.39 3.94
N LYS A 110 -15.12 -13.27 4.89
CA LYS A 110 -15.26 -12.93 6.31
C LYS A 110 -13.96 -12.48 6.96
N LEU A 111 -12.84 -13.13 6.66
CA LEU A 111 -11.54 -12.72 7.19
C LEU A 111 -11.15 -11.32 6.68
N PHE A 112 -11.48 -11.01 5.43
CA PHE A 112 -11.22 -9.69 4.87
C PHE A 112 -12.13 -8.62 5.48
N GLN A 113 -13.40 -8.95 5.73
CA GLN A 113 -14.30 -8.06 6.46
C GLN A 113 -13.82 -7.83 7.91
N HIS A 114 -13.42 -8.90 8.60
CA HIS A 114 -12.84 -8.77 9.95
C HIS A 114 -11.58 -7.88 9.95
N LEU A 115 -10.69 -8.04 8.97
CA LEU A 115 -9.50 -7.19 8.84
C LEU A 115 -9.88 -5.72 8.67
N ARG A 116 -10.88 -5.40 7.83
CA ARG A 116 -11.37 -4.02 7.68
C ARG A 116 -11.88 -3.44 8.99
N CYS A 117 -12.66 -4.21 9.73
CA CYS A 117 -13.20 -3.76 11.02
C CYS A 117 -12.10 -3.54 12.05
N SER A 118 -11.11 -4.44 12.15
CA SER A 118 -9.97 -4.26 13.05
C SER A 118 -9.12 -3.03 12.69
N MET A 119 -8.95 -2.73 11.41
CA MET A 119 -8.30 -1.48 10.98
C MET A 119 -9.07 -0.25 11.46
N LEU A 120 -10.41 -0.24 11.31
CA LEU A 120 -11.26 0.87 11.79
C LEU A 120 -11.32 0.99 13.32
N ASN A 121 -11.03 -0.09 14.03
CA ASN A 121 -10.84 -0.07 15.49
C ASN A 121 -9.46 0.45 15.89
N LYS A 122 -8.58 0.77 14.93
CA LYS A 122 -7.19 1.15 15.15
C LYS A 122 -6.35 0.05 15.81
N GLU A 123 -6.74 -1.21 15.60
CA GLU A 123 -6.09 -2.40 16.16
C GLU A 123 -4.91 -2.91 15.30
N ARG A 124 -4.51 -2.16 14.27
CA ARG A 124 -3.45 -2.52 13.35
C ARG A 124 -2.17 -3.02 14.03
N LYS A 125 -1.77 -2.36 15.12
CA LYS A 125 -0.56 -2.73 15.87
C LYS A 125 -0.65 -4.09 16.57
N ASN A 126 -1.86 -4.59 16.79
CA ASN A 126 -2.10 -5.92 17.36
C ASN A 126 -2.07 -7.01 16.28
N HIS A 127 -2.13 -6.62 15.00
CA HIS A 127 -2.17 -7.57 13.90
C HIS A 127 -0.76 -8.02 13.50
N PRO A 128 -0.46 -9.34 13.52
CA PRO A 128 0.90 -9.85 13.36
C PRO A 128 1.56 -9.51 12.01
N ILE A 129 0.77 -9.19 10.98
CA ILE A 129 1.25 -8.82 9.66
C ILE A 129 1.33 -7.32 9.48
N CYS A 130 0.41 -6.55 10.07
CA CYS A 130 0.25 -5.12 9.80
C CYS A 130 0.94 -4.22 10.84
N TYR A 131 1.38 -4.75 12.00
CA TYR A 131 1.84 -3.94 13.13
C TYR A 131 3.01 -3.01 12.80
N ASN A 132 3.92 -3.43 11.94
CA ASN A 132 5.13 -2.69 11.56
C ASN A 132 5.15 -2.36 10.04
N CYS A 133 4.00 -1.98 9.49
CA CYS A 133 3.90 -1.65 8.07
C CYS A 133 4.48 -0.26 7.79
N HIS A 134 5.64 -0.20 7.16
CA HIS A 134 6.31 1.04 6.81
C HIS A 134 5.59 1.80 5.67
N GLN A 135 4.81 1.12 4.83
CA GLN A 135 3.95 1.73 3.82
C GLN A 135 2.96 2.76 4.42
N LEU A 136 2.52 2.52 5.65
CA LEU A 136 1.60 3.42 6.35
C LEU A 136 2.31 4.57 7.10
N VAL A 137 3.62 4.66 6.98
CA VAL A 137 4.44 5.74 7.56
C VAL A 137 5.08 6.57 6.45
N ALA A 138 5.67 5.90 5.46
CA ALA A 138 6.52 6.54 4.44
C ALA A 138 5.87 6.56 3.03
N GLY A 139 4.83 5.75 2.77
CA GLY A 139 4.24 5.58 1.44
C GLY A 139 3.13 6.56 1.06
N MET A 140 2.88 7.62 1.81
CA MET A 140 1.77 8.57 1.58
C MET A 140 0.37 7.92 1.50
N PRO A 141 -0.03 7.09 2.47
CA PRO A 141 -1.38 6.55 2.47
C PRO A 141 -2.42 7.65 2.71
N ILE A 142 -3.64 7.44 2.18
CA ILE A 142 -4.79 8.27 2.55
C ILE A 142 -5.03 8.12 4.06
N ASP A 143 -5.15 9.23 4.78
CA ASP A 143 -5.41 9.23 6.22
C ASP A 143 -6.92 9.07 6.48
N LEU A 144 -7.31 7.91 6.97
CA LEU A 144 -8.69 7.58 7.35
C LEU A 144 -8.93 7.63 8.87
N ASP A 145 -7.94 8.01 9.66
CA ASP A 145 -7.98 7.91 11.12
C ASP A 145 -9.10 8.73 11.76
N MET A 146 -9.51 9.84 11.14
CA MET A 146 -10.59 10.69 11.60
C MET A 146 -11.98 10.27 11.11
N HIS A 147 -12.05 9.35 10.13
CA HIS A 147 -13.28 8.92 9.45
C HIS A 147 -13.77 7.54 9.88
N THR A 148 -13.16 6.93 10.88
CA THR A 148 -13.43 5.55 11.28
C THR A 148 -14.90 5.28 11.61
N LYS A 149 -15.57 6.23 12.30
CA LYS A 149 -16.97 6.10 12.69
C LYS A 149 -17.89 6.05 11.47
N GLU A 150 -17.73 7.00 10.56
CA GLU A 150 -18.53 7.08 9.33
C GLU A 150 -18.32 5.83 8.45
N ILE A 151 -17.09 5.37 8.31
CA ILE A 151 -16.78 4.19 7.51
C ILE A 151 -17.39 2.93 8.14
N LYS A 152 -17.31 2.77 9.47
CA LYS A 152 -17.93 1.64 10.19
C LYS A 152 -19.44 1.54 9.94
N GLU A 153 -20.12 2.67 9.98
CA GLU A 153 -21.56 2.73 9.71
C GLU A 153 -21.89 2.28 8.29
N ARG A 154 -21.07 2.71 7.29
CA ARG A 154 -21.27 2.35 5.88
C ARG A 154 -21.02 0.88 5.57
N ILE A 155 -19.98 0.28 6.12
CA ILE A 155 -19.61 -1.13 5.83
C ILE A 155 -20.22 -2.13 6.83
N LYS A 156 -21.03 -1.66 7.78
CA LYS A 156 -21.71 -2.49 8.78
C LYS A 156 -20.71 -3.37 9.55
N CYS A 157 -19.61 -2.80 10.03
CA CYS A 157 -18.74 -3.50 10.98
C CYS A 157 -19.58 -3.84 12.21
N LEU A 158 -19.96 -5.11 12.32
CA LEU A 158 -20.59 -5.63 13.51
C LEU A 158 -19.58 -5.58 14.66
N ALA A 159 -20.01 -5.08 15.82
CA ALA A 159 -19.21 -5.03 17.04
C ALA A 159 -18.91 -6.43 17.55
#